data_09b4b0428d1214dc70193f232b8a2c8e
#
_entry.id   09b4b0428d1214dc70193f232b8a2c8e
#
_cell.length_a   1.000
_cell.length_b   1.000
_cell.length_c   1.000
_cell.angle_alpha   90.00
_cell.angle_beta   90.00
_cell.angle_gamma   90.00
#
_symmetry.space_group_name_H-M   'P 1'
#
loop_
_entity.id
_entity.type
_entity.pdbx_description
1 polymer ?
#
loop_
_entity_poly.entity_id
_entity_poly.type
_entity_poly.pdbx_seq_one_letter_code
_entity_poly.pdbx_strand_id
1 'polypeptide(L)'
;SKQGAAAAQISMMESSLDSYRLDIGRYPRTLEGLRKNSDGNKLWDGPYIKKSVPLDPWGNPYHYARPGKHNNDFDLYSLGADGREGGESEDADVVNW
;
A
#
# COMPACT_ATOMS: atom_id res chain seq x y z
N SER A 1 -0.52 -18.80 -3.52
CA SER A 1 -0.47 -18.65 -2.06
C SER A 1 -0.96 -17.28 -1.63
N LYS A 2 -1.31 -17.13 -0.37
CA LYS A 2 -1.75 -15.84 0.16
C LYS A 2 -0.60 -14.83 0.18
N GLN A 3 0.63 -15.27 0.47
CA GLN A 3 1.79 -14.39 0.36
C GLN A 3 1.97 -13.89 -1.08
N GLY A 4 1.81 -14.75 -2.07
CA GLY A 4 1.89 -14.35 -3.47
C GLY A 4 0.79 -13.37 -3.85
N ALA A 5 -0.43 -13.57 -3.35
CA ALA A 5 -1.53 -12.65 -3.57
C ALA A 5 -1.26 -11.28 -2.93
N ALA A 6 -0.73 -11.28 -1.71
CA ALA A 6 -0.34 -10.04 -1.03
C ALA A 6 0.76 -9.29 -1.79
N ALA A 7 1.77 -10.01 -2.26
CA ALA A 7 2.85 -9.41 -3.06
C ALA A 7 2.31 -8.76 -4.34
N ALA A 8 1.37 -9.42 -5.01
CA ALA A 8 0.74 -8.88 -6.21
C ALA A 8 -0.09 -7.63 -5.91
N GLN A 9 -0.83 -7.61 -4.80
CA GLN A 9 -1.60 -6.45 -4.37
C GLN A 9 -0.67 -5.27 -4.00
N ILE A 10 0.42 -5.54 -3.31
CA ILE A 10 1.42 -4.51 -2.98
C ILE A 10 2.00 -3.92 -4.26
N SER A 11 2.37 -4.75 -5.22
CA SER A 11 2.91 -4.30 -6.51
C SER A 11 1.90 -3.42 -7.26
N MET A 12 0.64 -3.80 -7.28
CA MET A 12 -0.43 -3.01 -7.89
C MET A 12 -0.58 -1.65 -7.21
N MET A 13 -0.57 -1.62 -5.87
CA MET A 13 -0.69 -0.38 -5.12
C MET A 13 0.54 0.51 -5.29
N GLU A 14 1.74 -0.06 -5.41
CA GLU A 14 2.94 0.71 -5.73
C GLU A 14 2.81 1.45 -7.06
N SER A 15 2.27 0.79 -8.08
CA SER A 15 2.01 1.45 -9.36
C SER A 15 1.00 2.59 -9.23
N SER A 16 -0.04 2.40 -8.44
CA SER A 16 -1.03 3.45 -8.16
C SER A 16 -0.41 4.62 -7.39
N LEU A 17 0.45 4.33 -6.43
CA LEU A 17 1.18 5.34 -5.66
C LEU A 17 2.11 6.17 -6.57
N ASP A 18 2.79 5.52 -7.50
CA ASP A 18 3.65 6.21 -8.47
C ASP A 18 2.84 7.13 -9.40
N SER A 19 1.65 6.69 -9.83
CA SER A 19 0.75 7.53 -10.64
C SER A 19 0.28 8.75 -9.86
N TYR A 20 -0.06 8.58 -8.59
CA TYR A 20 -0.42 9.68 -7.70
C TYR A 20 0.73 10.69 -7.61
N ARG A 21 1.95 10.22 -7.40
CA ARG A 21 3.12 11.08 -7.30
C ARG A 21 3.40 11.84 -8.58
N LEU A 22 3.17 11.25 -9.75
CA LEU A 22 3.34 11.94 -11.03
C LEU A 22 2.47 13.18 -11.13
N ASP A 23 1.24 13.12 -10.63
CA ASP A 23 0.30 14.23 -10.69
C ASP A 23 0.56 15.26 -9.58
N ILE A 24 0.90 14.83 -8.39
CA ILE A 24 0.91 15.68 -7.19
C ILE A 24 2.32 16.06 -6.75
N GLY A 25 3.33 15.25 -7.10
CA GLY A 25 4.72 15.51 -6.76
C GLY A 25 5.17 14.86 -5.45
N ARG A 26 4.28 14.16 -4.76
CA ARG A 26 4.58 13.42 -3.54
C ARG A 26 3.60 12.26 -3.39
N TYR A 27 3.90 11.34 -2.48
CA TYR A 27 3.00 10.24 -2.17
C TYR A 27 1.87 10.70 -1.23
N PRO A 28 0.70 10.03 -1.24
CA PRO A 28 -0.39 10.41 -0.35
C PRO A 28 -0.07 10.09 1.11
N ARG A 29 -0.77 10.76 2.03
CA ARG A 29 -0.61 10.49 3.46
C ARG A 29 -1.09 9.11 3.85
N THR A 30 -2.16 8.65 3.19
CA THR A 30 -2.77 7.34 3.43
C THR A 30 -3.11 6.69 2.11
N LEU A 31 -3.32 5.37 2.13
CA LEU A 31 -3.72 4.63 0.93
C LEU A 31 -5.08 5.08 0.38
N GLU A 32 -5.96 5.61 1.22
CA GLU A 32 -7.24 6.17 0.77
C GLU A 32 -7.08 7.30 -0.25
N GLY A 33 -5.95 8.00 -0.20
CA GLY A 33 -5.64 9.03 -1.19
C GLY A 33 -5.58 8.52 -2.63
N LEU A 34 -5.42 7.21 -2.82
CA LEU A 34 -5.47 6.59 -4.14
C LEU A 34 -6.88 6.51 -4.70
N ARG A 35 -7.88 6.45 -3.83
CA ARG A 35 -9.29 6.29 -4.22
C ARG A 35 -10.05 7.59 -4.25
N LYS A 36 -9.76 8.49 -3.32
CA LYS A 36 -10.42 9.78 -3.20
C LYS A 36 -9.41 10.85 -2.81
N ASN A 37 -9.75 12.12 -3.06
CA ASN A 37 -8.87 13.24 -2.77
C ASN A 37 -8.85 13.57 -1.27
N SER A 38 -8.33 12.63 -0.48
CA SER A 38 -8.31 12.73 0.99
C SER A 38 -7.44 13.88 1.47
N ASP A 39 -6.34 14.16 0.77
CA ASP A 39 -5.40 15.22 1.13
C ASP A 39 -5.85 16.60 0.63
N GLY A 40 -6.93 16.68 -0.16
CA GLY A 40 -7.47 17.93 -0.64
C GLY A 40 -6.55 18.67 -1.60
N ASN A 41 -5.82 17.96 -2.44
CA ASN A 41 -4.88 18.56 -3.38
C ASN A 41 -5.57 18.89 -4.70
N LYS A 42 -5.35 20.13 -5.19
CA LYS A 42 -5.97 20.60 -6.45
C LYS A 42 -5.49 19.83 -7.68
N LEU A 43 -4.32 19.21 -7.60
CA LEU A 43 -3.73 18.46 -8.71
C LEU A 43 -4.18 17.01 -8.75
N TRP A 44 -4.97 16.58 -7.75
CA TRP A 44 -5.48 15.22 -7.70
C TRP A 44 -6.37 14.94 -8.91
N ASP A 45 -6.02 13.94 -9.68
CA ASP A 45 -6.72 13.56 -10.92
C ASP A 45 -6.97 12.06 -10.95
N GLY A 46 -7.44 11.53 -9.82
CA GLY A 46 -7.77 10.12 -9.69
C GLY A 46 -9.22 9.79 -10.06
N PRO A 47 -9.68 8.62 -9.66
CA PRO A 47 -8.99 7.69 -8.78
C PRO A 47 -7.80 6.98 -9.46
N TYR A 48 -6.80 6.64 -8.63
CA TYR A 48 -5.57 5.97 -9.07
C TYR A 48 -5.63 4.47 -8.87
N ILE A 49 -6.67 3.99 -8.22
CA ILE A 49 -6.96 2.58 -8.01
C ILE A 49 -8.40 2.33 -8.47
N LYS A 50 -8.64 1.24 -9.18
CA LYS A 50 -9.93 0.98 -9.83
C LYS A 50 -11.06 0.73 -8.84
N LYS A 51 -10.75 0.09 -7.73
CA LYS A 51 -11.71 -0.26 -6.69
C LYS A 51 -11.22 0.30 -5.36
N SER A 52 -11.96 0.04 -4.29
CA SER A 52 -11.49 0.42 -2.95
C SER A 52 -10.14 -0.25 -2.64
N VAL A 53 -9.37 0.38 -1.75
CA VAL A 53 -8.10 -0.18 -1.27
C VAL A 53 -8.39 -1.56 -0.67
N PRO A 54 -7.72 -2.62 -1.15
CA PRO A 54 -8.02 -3.96 -0.68
C PRO A 54 -7.50 -4.21 0.73
N LEU A 55 -8.15 -5.12 1.43
CA LEU A 55 -7.54 -5.75 2.59
C LEU A 55 -6.53 -6.79 2.10
N ASP A 56 -5.59 -7.17 2.96
CA ASP A 56 -4.69 -8.25 2.62
C ASP A 56 -5.44 -9.59 2.55
N PRO A 57 -4.81 -10.65 2.04
CA PRO A 57 -5.50 -11.94 1.89
C PRO A 57 -6.01 -12.58 3.19
N TRP A 58 -5.54 -12.10 4.33
CA TRP A 58 -6.00 -12.56 5.64
C TRP A 58 -7.08 -11.65 6.25
N GLY A 59 -7.54 -10.63 5.48
CA GLY A 59 -8.62 -9.76 5.90
C GLY A 59 -8.19 -8.57 6.75
N ASN A 60 -6.89 -8.27 6.80
CA ASN A 60 -6.36 -7.17 7.57
C ASN A 60 -5.95 -6.00 6.66
N PRO A 61 -6.00 -4.75 7.15
CA PRO A 61 -5.50 -3.62 6.37
C PRO A 61 -4.00 -3.75 6.08
N TYR A 62 -3.57 -3.29 4.90
CA TYR A 62 -2.16 -3.08 4.64
C TYR A 62 -1.63 -1.93 5.48
N HIS A 63 -0.38 -2.04 5.91
CA HIS A 63 0.33 -0.99 6.61
C HIS A 63 1.05 -0.09 5.62
N TYR A 64 0.98 1.20 5.84
CA TYR A 64 1.56 2.18 4.94
C TYR A 64 2.12 3.36 5.76
N ALA A 65 3.32 3.77 5.45
CA ALA A 65 3.95 4.93 6.06
C ALA A 65 4.81 5.67 5.04
N ARG A 66 4.73 6.98 5.04
CA ARG A 66 5.61 7.85 4.25
C ARG A 66 6.19 8.96 5.14
N PRO A 67 7.48 9.27 5.07
CA PRO A 67 8.49 8.45 4.41
C PRO A 67 8.59 7.08 5.09
N GLY A 68 9.16 6.11 4.39
CA GLY A 68 9.33 4.78 4.95
C GLY A 68 10.54 4.72 5.88
N LYS A 69 10.54 3.71 6.75
CA LYS A 69 11.71 3.39 7.58
C LYS A 69 12.71 2.52 6.83
N HIS A 70 12.22 1.67 5.94
CA HIS A 70 13.01 0.71 5.18
C HIS A 70 13.23 1.18 3.75
N ASN A 71 12.21 1.77 3.16
CA ASN A 71 12.27 2.37 1.84
C ASN A 71 12.11 3.88 2.00
N ASN A 72 12.97 4.68 1.37
CA ASN A 72 12.95 6.14 1.53
C ASN A 72 11.63 6.77 1.11
N ASP A 73 10.96 6.20 0.10
CA ASP A 73 9.71 6.75 -0.43
C ASP A 73 8.52 6.42 0.48
N PHE A 74 8.31 5.14 0.71
CA PHE A 74 7.23 4.65 1.58
C PHE A 74 7.49 3.19 1.95
N ASP A 75 6.94 2.77 3.07
CA ASP A 75 6.82 1.36 3.43
C ASP A 75 5.37 0.93 3.21
N LEU A 76 5.19 -0.21 2.55
CA LEU A 76 3.88 -0.81 2.29
C LEU A 76 3.99 -2.30 2.52
N TYR A 77 3.20 -2.84 3.43
CA TYR A 77 3.39 -4.22 3.85
C TYR A 77 2.15 -4.83 4.50
N SER A 78 2.13 -6.16 4.50
CA SER A 78 1.19 -6.98 5.27
C SER A 78 1.96 -7.73 6.35
N LEU A 79 1.37 -7.89 7.51
CA LEU A 79 1.97 -8.66 8.61
C LEU A 79 1.58 -10.14 8.59
N GLY A 80 1.02 -10.62 7.48
CA GLY A 80 0.67 -12.03 7.34
C GLY A 80 -0.54 -12.45 8.15
N ALA A 81 -0.67 -13.75 8.34
CA ALA A 81 -1.84 -14.32 8.99
C ALA A 81 -1.98 -13.92 10.47
N ASP A 82 -0.86 -13.76 11.17
CA ASP A 82 -0.87 -13.47 12.61
C ASP A 82 -0.94 -11.98 12.95
N GLY A 83 -0.75 -11.10 11.97
CA GLY A 83 -0.78 -9.66 12.21
C GLY A 83 0.37 -9.13 13.05
N ARG A 84 1.48 -9.88 13.16
CA ARG A 84 2.65 -9.54 13.96
C ARG A 84 3.89 -9.50 13.07
N GLU A 85 4.86 -8.67 13.45
CA GLU A 85 6.14 -8.63 12.75
C GLU A 85 6.85 -9.98 12.79
N GLY A 86 7.50 -10.32 11.67
CA GLY A 86 8.24 -11.57 11.54
C GLY A 86 7.33 -12.73 11.18
N GLY A 87 7.67 -13.89 11.69
CA GLY A 87 6.92 -15.10 11.43
C GLY A 87 7.45 -15.89 10.24
N GLU A 88 6.86 -17.06 10.04
CA GLU A 88 7.23 -17.99 8.99
C GLU A 88 5.97 -18.48 8.27
N SER A 89 6.16 -18.99 7.06
CA SER A 89 5.06 -19.55 6.26
C SER A 89 3.94 -18.52 6.10
N GLU A 90 2.70 -18.84 6.44
CA GLU A 90 1.57 -17.92 6.31
C GLU A 90 1.63 -16.73 7.28
N ASP A 91 2.42 -16.82 8.34
CA ASP A 91 2.64 -15.71 9.27
C ASP A 91 3.72 -14.75 8.81
N ALA A 92 4.48 -15.09 7.77
CA ALA A 92 5.56 -14.24 7.28
C ALA A 92 5.02 -12.92 6.72
N ASP A 93 5.73 -11.84 7.02
CA ASP A 93 5.42 -10.51 6.49
C ASP A 93 5.65 -10.48 4.98
N VAL A 94 4.86 -9.66 4.29
CA VAL A 94 5.03 -9.38 2.87
C VAL A 94 5.27 -7.87 2.74
N VAL A 95 6.46 -7.51 2.28
CA VAL A 95 6.93 -6.13 2.34
C VAL A 95 7.35 -5.62 0.96
N ASN A 96 7.43 -4.28 0.80
CA ASN A 96 7.90 -3.67 -0.45
C ASN A 96 9.41 -3.37 -0.46
N TRP A 97 10.09 -3.75 0.59
CA TRP A 97 11.55 -3.54 0.67
C TRP A 97 12.35 -4.84 0.66
#